data_1f340adb5264f927e8324996a646abb1
#
_entry.id   1f340adb5264f927e8324996a646abb1
#
_cell.length_a   1.000
_cell.length_b   1.000
_cell.length_c   1.000
_cell.angle_alpha   90.00
_cell.angle_beta   90.00
_cell.angle_gamma   90.00
#
_symmetry.space_group_name_H-M   'P 1'
#
loop_
_entity.id
_entity.type
_entity.pdbx_description
1 polymer ?
#
loop_
_entity_poly.entity_id
_entity_poly.type
_entity_poly.pdbx_seq_one_letter_code
_entity_poly.pdbx_strand_id
1 'polypeptide(L)'
;MTNFITVGIGILALFAIAFAVIVVIKNRTISRENRVLAQQVADAVNYKDLYQEEQQVRLPKSEAVSAPDTMTDEQLFQHIHAVVVRERLFLDPKFERQTIMDRFQLSKDRVGAVFSKGSKHAKLSNYIQQLRLEYAAQQLIAHPETSIVQIAAECGFSSHKYFSDRFRQYYSMTPTEFRKARL
;
A
#
# COMPACT_ATOMS: atom_id res chain seq x y z
N MET A 1 54.11 31.96 -7.53
CA MET A 1 52.63 32.10 -7.35
C MET A 1 51.83 30.99 -8.05
N THR A 2 52.20 30.56 -9.25
CA THR A 2 51.50 29.48 -9.99
C THR A 2 51.40 28.13 -9.26
N ASN A 3 52.43 27.73 -8.52
CA ASN A 3 52.45 26.42 -7.82
C ASN A 3 51.43 26.29 -6.68
N PHE A 4 51.08 27.37 -5.97
CA PHE A 4 50.09 27.32 -4.91
C PHE A 4 48.67 27.20 -5.45
N ILE A 5 48.37 27.78 -6.60
CA ILE A 5 47.07 27.70 -7.25
C ILE A 5 46.83 26.27 -7.78
N THR A 6 47.84 25.67 -8.40
CA THR A 6 47.76 24.32 -8.94
C THR A 6 47.58 23.25 -7.82
N VAL A 7 48.28 23.42 -6.71
CA VAL A 7 48.12 22.54 -5.52
C VAL A 7 46.73 22.73 -4.93
N GLY A 8 46.22 23.95 -4.80
CA GLY A 8 44.87 24.22 -4.31
C GLY A 8 43.76 23.58 -5.17
N ILE A 9 43.89 23.66 -6.50
CA ILE A 9 42.93 23.01 -7.43
C ILE A 9 43.00 21.50 -7.30
N GLY A 10 44.19 20.90 -7.14
CA GLY A 10 44.36 19.47 -6.94
C GLY A 10 43.68 18.96 -5.67
N ILE A 11 43.82 19.70 -4.56
CA ILE A 11 43.16 19.37 -3.29
C ILE A 11 41.62 19.44 -3.41
N LEU A 12 41.11 20.50 -4.06
CA LEU A 12 39.66 20.64 -4.29
C LEU A 12 39.11 19.50 -5.16
N ALA A 13 39.84 19.08 -6.19
CA ALA A 13 39.43 17.93 -7.03
C ALA A 13 39.41 16.64 -6.25
N LEU A 14 40.37 16.38 -5.36
CA LEU A 14 40.37 15.19 -4.48
C LEU A 14 39.18 15.19 -3.52
N PHE A 15 38.83 16.34 -2.93
CA PHE A 15 37.64 16.47 -2.10
C PHE A 15 36.34 16.21 -2.86
N ALA A 16 36.22 16.72 -4.09
CA ALA A 16 35.06 16.48 -4.94
C ALA A 16 34.91 15.00 -5.32
N ILE A 17 36.01 14.31 -5.62
CA ILE A 17 36.02 12.88 -5.91
C ILE A 17 35.62 12.08 -4.65
N ALA A 18 36.23 12.40 -3.49
CA ALA A 18 35.87 11.72 -2.23
C ALA A 18 34.40 11.92 -1.89
N PHE A 19 33.85 13.12 -2.05
CA PHE A 19 32.45 13.41 -1.83
C PHE A 19 31.55 12.61 -2.79
N ALA A 20 31.87 12.58 -4.07
CA ALA A 20 31.14 11.78 -5.07
C ALA A 20 31.13 10.28 -4.72
N VAL A 21 32.26 9.74 -4.29
CA VAL A 21 32.37 8.34 -3.83
C VAL A 21 31.48 8.09 -2.62
N ILE A 22 31.49 8.97 -1.62
CA ILE A 22 30.64 8.87 -0.43
C ILE A 22 29.17 8.89 -0.82
N VAL A 23 28.76 9.80 -1.70
CA VAL A 23 27.38 9.90 -2.19
C VAL A 23 26.96 8.60 -2.91
N VAL A 24 27.83 8.05 -3.77
CA VAL A 24 27.54 6.78 -4.48
C VAL A 24 27.43 5.62 -3.51
N ILE A 25 28.31 5.51 -2.52
CA ILE A 25 28.25 4.46 -1.49
C ILE A 25 26.96 4.58 -0.68
N LYS A 26 26.63 5.79 -0.20
CA LYS A 26 25.42 6.03 0.58
C LYS A 26 24.14 5.73 -0.23
N ASN A 27 24.11 6.10 -1.49
CA ASN A 27 22.99 5.83 -2.39
C ASN A 27 22.84 4.31 -2.64
N ARG A 28 23.93 3.56 -2.80
CA ARG A 28 23.92 2.10 -2.92
C ARG A 28 23.43 1.40 -1.66
N THR A 29 23.82 1.91 -0.48
CA THR A 29 23.36 1.35 0.81
C THR A 29 21.87 1.57 0.98
N ILE A 30 21.36 2.79 0.74
CA ILE A 30 19.92 3.11 0.77
C ILE A 30 19.14 2.22 -0.22
N SER A 31 19.68 2.03 -1.43
CA SER A 31 19.03 1.17 -2.43
C SER A 31 18.98 -0.31 -2.02
N ARG A 32 19.98 -0.80 -1.28
CA ARG A 32 19.98 -2.18 -0.72
C ARG A 32 18.95 -2.33 0.40
N GLU A 33 18.91 -1.37 1.32
CA GLU A 33 17.93 -1.37 2.41
C GLU A 33 16.50 -1.28 1.87
N ASN A 34 16.26 -0.42 0.89
CA ASN A 34 14.97 -0.32 0.22
C ASN A 34 14.57 -1.61 -0.49
N ARG A 35 15.53 -2.32 -1.10
CA ARG A 35 15.27 -3.62 -1.73
C ARG A 35 14.86 -4.69 -0.71
N VAL A 36 15.53 -4.76 0.43
CA VAL A 36 15.19 -5.70 1.51
C VAL A 36 13.81 -5.38 2.08
N LEU A 37 13.52 -4.11 2.33
CA LEU A 37 12.20 -3.66 2.80
C LEU A 37 11.10 -3.98 1.78
N ALA A 38 11.32 -3.72 0.50
CA ALA A 38 10.36 -4.05 -0.56
C ALA A 38 10.11 -5.56 -0.63
N GLN A 39 11.14 -6.37 -0.42
CA GLN A 39 11.02 -7.82 -0.37
C GLN A 39 10.19 -8.29 0.83
N GLN A 40 10.48 -7.77 2.02
CA GLN A 40 9.72 -8.09 3.23
C GLN A 40 8.25 -7.69 3.13
N VAL A 41 7.97 -6.51 2.57
CA VAL A 41 6.60 -6.05 2.34
C VAL A 41 5.86 -6.94 1.35
N ALA A 42 6.51 -7.33 0.25
CA ALA A 42 5.89 -8.18 -0.74
C ALA A 42 5.68 -9.61 -0.23
N ASP A 43 6.58 -10.14 0.59
CA ASP A 43 6.42 -11.44 1.23
C ASP A 43 5.29 -11.39 2.27
N ALA A 44 5.15 -10.28 3.01
CA ALA A 44 4.05 -10.06 3.94
C ALA A 44 2.69 -9.93 3.22
N VAL A 45 2.65 -9.28 2.06
CA VAL A 45 1.44 -9.17 1.21
C VAL A 45 1.06 -10.55 0.67
N ASN A 46 2.01 -11.31 0.15
CA ASN A 46 1.79 -12.65 -0.38
C ASN A 46 1.32 -13.64 0.71
N TYR A 47 1.92 -13.56 1.91
CA TYR A 47 1.51 -14.36 3.07
C TYR A 47 0.08 -14.03 3.52
N LYS A 48 -0.28 -12.74 3.50
CA LYS A 48 -1.63 -12.29 3.86
C LYS A 48 -2.70 -12.80 2.88
N ASP A 49 -2.38 -12.84 1.58
CA ASP A 49 -3.30 -13.37 0.56
C ASP A 49 -3.50 -14.88 0.70
N LEU A 50 -2.42 -15.64 0.89
CA LEU A 50 -2.48 -17.07 1.16
C LEU A 50 -3.28 -17.37 2.43
N TYR A 51 -3.12 -16.56 3.48
CA TYR A 51 -3.84 -16.72 4.74
C TYR A 51 -5.33 -16.37 4.61
N GLN A 52 -5.67 -15.40 3.76
CA GLN A 52 -7.07 -15.05 3.46
C GLN A 52 -7.72 -16.10 2.56
N GLU A 53 -7.01 -16.68 1.61
CA GLU A 53 -7.51 -17.78 0.77
C GLU A 53 -7.78 -19.03 1.61
N GLU A 54 -6.91 -19.36 2.55
CA GLU A 54 -7.08 -20.48 3.51
C GLU A 54 -8.24 -20.25 4.48
N GLN A 55 -8.46 -19.01 4.92
CA GLN A 55 -9.62 -18.62 5.74
C GLN A 55 -10.93 -18.64 4.94
N GLN A 56 -10.91 -18.29 3.66
CA GLN A 56 -12.10 -18.37 2.80
C GLN A 56 -12.55 -19.83 2.56
N VAL A 57 -11.61 -20.78 2.55
CA VAL A 57 -11.93 -22.23 2.46
C VAL A 57 -12.53 -22.74 3.77
N ARG A 58 -12.21 -22.11 4.91
CA ARG A 58 -12.70 -22.50 6.24
C ARG A 58 -14.00 -21.82 6.69
N LEU A 59 -14.46 -20.79 5.98
CA LEU A 59 -15.77 -20.22 6.28
C LEU A 59 -16.86 -21.22 5.83
N PRO A 60 -17.68 -21.74 6.74
CA PRO A 60 -18.73 -22.66 6.37
C PRO A 60 -19.66 -21.99 5.37
N LYS A 61 -19.87 -22.65 4.22
CA LYS A 61 -20.97 -22.33 3.33
C LYS A 61 -22.24 -22.40 4.15
N SER A 62 -22.88 -21.24 4.37
CA SER A 62 -24.23 -21.16 4.93
C SER A 62 -24.34 -21.55 6.41
N GLU A 63 -23.84 -20.70 7.31
CA GLU A 63 -24.55 -20.50 8.58
C GLU A 63 -25.39 -19.24 8.48
N ALA A 64 -26.61 -19.29 8.97
CA ALA A 64 -27.56 -18.19 8.96
C ALA A 64 -26.88 -16.92 9.48
N VAL A 65 -26.72 -15.94 8.59
CA VAL A 65 -26.12 -14.65 8.93
C VAL A 65 -26.98 -14.04 10.03
N SER A 66 -26.45 -13.99 11.25
CA SER A 66 -27.06 -13.23 12.34
C SER A 66 -27.34 -11.83 11.83
N ALA A 67 -28.53 -11.29 12.10
CA ALA A 67 -28.88 -9.96 11.65
C ALA A 67 -27.78 -8.95 12.02
N PRO A 68 -27.44 -7.99 11.15
CA PRO A 68 -26.36 -7.03 11.41
C PRO A 68 -26.43 -6.31 12.75
N ASP A 69 -27.64 -6.18 13.30
CA ASP A 69 -27.91 -5.54 14.58
C ASP A 69 -27.46 -6.37 15.81
N THR A 70 -27.23 -7.68 15.65
CA THR A 70 -26.80 -8.56 16.77
C THR A 70 -25.29 -8.77 16.81
N MET A 71 -24.55 -8.32 15.77
CA MET A 71 -23.10 -8.46 15.68
C MET A 71 -22.38 -7.38 16.49
N THR A 72 -21.25 -7.74 17.12
CA THR A 72 -20.32 -6.75 17.65
C THR A 72 -19.71 -5.93 16.52
N ASP A 73 -19.13 -4.74 16.83
CA ASP A 73 -18.45 -3.91 15.82
C ASP A 73 -17.33 -4.66 15.11
N GLU A 74 -16.59 -5.51 15.82
CA GLU A 74 -15.49 -6.30 15.25
C GLU A 74 -16.02 -7.43 14.35
N GLN A 75 -17.03 -8.17 14.76
CA GLN A 75 -17.66 -9.21 13.94
C GLN A 75 -18.26 -8.63 12.66
N LEU A 76 -18.94 -7.49 12.77
CA LEU A 76 -19.52 -6.82 11.64
C LEU A 76 -18.42 -6.26 10.70
N PHE A 77 -17.31 -5.75 11.25
CA PHE A 77 -16.16 -5.36 10.45
C PHE A 77 -15.61 -6.56 9.66
N GLN A 78 -15.40 -7.71 10.30
CA GLN A 78 -14.89 -8.91 9.61
C GLN A 78 -15.84 -9.37 8.51
N HIS A 79 -17.15 -9.32 8.74
CA HIS A 79 -18.15 -9.64 7.72
C HIS A 79 -18.09 -8.69 6.53
N ILE A 80 -18.05 -7.37 6.78
CA ILE A 80 -17.89 -6.35 5.73
C ILE A 80 -16.57 -6.54 4.98
N HIS A 81 -15.48 -6.77 5.71
CA HIS A 81 -14.16 -6.99 5.12
C HIS A 81 -14.16 -8.18 4.16
N ALA A 82 -14.69 -9.32 4.58
CA ALA A 82 -14.77 -10.51 3.74
C ALA A 82 -15.52 -10.27 2.42
N VAL A 83 -16.64 -9.52 2.46
CA VAL A 83 -17.40 -9.17 1.26
C VAL A 83 -16.63 -8.19 0.38
N VAL A 84 -16.08 -7.11 0.97
CA VAL A 84 -15.36 -6.06 0.24
C VAL A 84 -14.14 -6.63 -0.49
N VAL A 85 -13.39 -7.52 0.15
CA VAL A 85 -12.20 -8.15 -0.45
C VAL A 85 -12.59 -9.18 -1.50
N ARG A 86 -13.53 -10.08 -1.20
CA ARG A 86 -14.00 -11.11 -2.15
C ARG A 86 -14.53 -10.51 -3.45
N GLU A 87 -15.33 -9.46 -3.35
CA GLU A 87 -15.97 -8.82 -4.50
C GLU A 87 -15.12 -7.67 -5.07
N ARG A 88 -13.96 -7.40 -4.48
CA ARG A 88 -13.03 -6.32 -4.87
C ARG A 88 -13.71 -4.94 -4.95
N LEU A 89 -14.68 -4.68 -4.09
CA LEU A 89 -15.46 -3.44 -4.11
C LEU A 89 -14.59 -2.19 -3.95
N PHE A 90 -13.46 -2.33 -3.26
CA PHE A 90 -12.51 -1.24 -3.05
C PHE A 90 -11.85 -0.73 -4.34
N LEU A 91 -11.90 -1.48 -5.46
CA LEU A 91 -11.36 -1.05 -6.76
C LEU A 91 -12.29 -0.07 -7.48
N ASP A 92 -13.57 -0.03 -7.14
CA ASP A 92 -14.48 0.98 -7.68
C ASP A 92 -14.11 2.36 -7.12
N PRO A 93 -13.75 3.36 -7.97
CA PRO A 93 -13.46 4.72 -7.52
C PRO A 93 -14.60 5.37 -6.72
N LYS A 94 -15.83 4.94 -6.96
CA LYS A 94 -17.05 5.42 -6.29
C LYS A 94 -17.39 4.67 -5.00
N PHE A 95 -16.60 3.65 -4.64
CA PHE A 95 -16.83 2.90 -3.41
C PHE A 95 -16.62 3.79 -2.18
N GLU A 96 -17.70 4.05 -1.47
CA GLU A 96 -17.76 4.97 -0.34
C GLU A 96 -18.68 4.47 0.78
N ARG A 97 -18.89 5.30 1.79
CA ARG A 97 -19.75 4.96 2.94
C ARG A 97 -21.17 4.59 2.51
N GLN A 98 -21.74 5.30 1.54
CA GLN A 98 -23.11 5.04 1.08
C GLN A 98 -23.25 3.63 0.53
N THR A 99 -22.25 3.15 -0.23
CA THR A 99 -22.23 1.79 -0.75
C THR A 99 -22.32 0.74 0.36
N ILE A 100 -21.60 0.95 1.48
CA ILE A 100 -21.66 0.05 2.64
C ILE A 100 -23.01 0.14 3.34
N MET A 101 -23.53 1.36 3.54
CA MET A 101 -24.83 1.57 4.16
C MET A 101 -25.93 0.82 3.40
N ASP A 102 -25.97 0.99 2.08
CA ASP A 102 -27.00 0.39 1.22
C ASP A 102 -26.89 -1.14 1.16
N ARG A 103 -25.62 -1.64 1.03
CA ARG A 103 -25.39 -3.07 0.86
C ARG A 103 -25.63 -3.88 2.12
N PHE A 104 -25.28 -3.34 3.28
CA PHE A 104 -25.38 -4.02 4.57
C PHE A 104 -26.55 -3.53 5.41
N GLN A 105 -27.40 -2.63 4.87
CA GLN A 105 -28.55 -2.03 5.54
C GLN A 105 -28.18 -1.40 6.90
N LEU A 106 -27.05 -0.66 6.92
CA LEU A 106 -26.51 -0.05 8.12
C LEU A 106 -26.76 1.46 8.17
N SER A 107 -26.97 1.98 9.37
CA SER A 107 -26.99 3.43 9.58
C SER A 107 -25.59 4.04 9.44
N LYS A 108 -25.52 5.35 9.16
CA LYS A 108 -24.28 6.11 9.09
C LYS A 108 -23.44 5.98 10.35
N ASP A 109 -24.09 6.02 11.52
CA ASP A 109 -23.43 5.95 12.80
C ASP A 109 -22.89 4.53 13.07
N ARG A 110 -23.64 3.51 12.66
CA ARG A 110 -23.20 2.12 12.75
C ARG A 110 -21.96 1.86 11.90
N VAL A 111 -21.94 2.33 10.65
CA VAL A 111 -20.72 2.28 9.79
C VAL A 111 -19.57 3.01 10.46
N GLY A 112 -19.83 4.21 11.02
CA GLY A 112 -18.81 4.96 11.77
C GLY A 112 -18.22 4.16 12.94
N ALA A 113 -19.05 3.54 13.75
CA ALA A 113 -18.66 2.72 14.92
C ALA A 113 -17.83 1.49 14.48
N VAL A 114 -18.28 0.77 13.48
CA VAL A 114 -17.59 -0.42 12.94
C VAL A 114 -16.16 -0.11 12.52
N PHE A 115 -15.92 0.99 11.79
CA PHE A 115 -14.58 1.33 11.35
C PHE A 115 -13.73 2.04 12.40
N SER A 116 -14.32 2.70 13.37
CA SER A 116 -13.57 3.37 14.45
C SER A 116 -13.24 2.46 15.64
N LYS A 117 -14.12 1.51 15.97
CA LYS A 117 -14.00 0.64 17.15
C LYS A 117 -13.73 -0.81 16.76
N GLY A 118 -14.37 -1.30 15.68
CA GLY A 118 -14.24 -2.68 15.21
C GLY A 118 -13.02 -2.92 14.33
N SER A 119 -12.29 -1.88 13.92
CA SER A 119 -11.11 -2.00 13.08
C SER A 119 -9.94 -1.14 13.55
N LYS A 120 -8.71 -1.51 13.15
CA LYS A 120 -7.49 -0.72 13.37
C LYS A 120 -7.37 0.52 12.46
N HIS A 121 -8.30 0.72 11.54
CA HIS A 121 -8.18 1.75 10.50
C HIS A 121 -8.70 3.11 10.91
N ALA A 122 -9.42 3.21 12.02
CA ALA A 122 -10.06 4.41 12.58
C ALA A 122 -11.12 5.07 11.67
N LYS A 123 -11.02 4.93 10.35
CA LYS A 123 -11.95 5.49 9.36
C LYS A 123 -12.07 4.58 8.15
N LEU A 124 -13.26 4.53 7.54
CA LEU A 124 -13.51 3.80 6.30
C LEU A 124 -12.57 4.25 5.15
N SER A 125 -12.31 5.55 5.03
CA SER A 125 -11.40 6.06 3.99
C SER A 125 -9.98 5.52 4.10
N ASN A 126 -9.46 5.37 5.31
CA ASN A 126 -8.13 4.79 5.55
C ASN A 126 -8.11 3.30 5.19
N TYR A 127 -9.18 2.59 5.55
CA TYR A 127 -9.35 1.18 5.21
C TYR A 127 -9.36 0.95 3.69
N ILE A 128 -10.20 1.70 2.95
CA ILE A 128 -10.27 1.60 1.48
C ILE A 128 -8.91 1.92 0.86
N GLN A 129 -8.28 3.00 1.32
CA GLN A 129 -6.97 3.42 0.82
C GLN A 129 -5.91 2.35 1.04
N GLN A 130 -5.88 1.72 2.20
CA GLN A 130 -4.93 0.64 2.49
C GLN A 130 -5.13 -0.55 1.56
N LEU A 131 -6.37 -1.03 1.37
CA LEU A 131 -6.66 -2.13 0.44
C LEU A 131 -6.21 -1.82 -1.00
N ARG A 132 -6.48 -0.59 -1.48
CA ARG A 132 -6.03 -0.15 -2.80
C ARG A 132 -4.52 -0.13 -2.94
N LEU A 133 -3.80 0.31 -1.91
CA LEU A 133 -2.33 0.36 -1.92
C LEU A 133 -1.72 -1.04 -1.86
N GLU A 134 -2.27 -1.93 -1.03
CA GLU A 134 -1.85 -3.33 -0.94
C GLU A 134 -2.05 -4.05 -2.28
N TYR A 135 -3.22 -3.88 -2.90
CA TYR A 135 -3.49 -4.44 -4.22
C TYR A 135 -2.57 -3.84 -5.30
N ALA A 136 -2.33 -2.53 -5.28
CA ALA A 136 -1.42 -1.89 -6.21
C ALA A 136 0.02 -2.42 -6.07
N ALA A 137 0.48 -2.71 -4.87
CA ALA A 137 1.79 -3.31 -4.65
C ALA A 137 1.91 -4.69 -5.31
N GLN A 138 0.85 -5.51 -5.25
CA GLN A 138 0.78 -6.79 -5.96
C GLN A 138 0.82 -6.59 -7.48
N GLN A 139 0.01 -5.66 -8.01
CA GLN A 139 -0.04 -5.38 -9.45
C GLN A 139 1.29 -4.85 -9.99
N LEU A 140 2.02 -4.04 -9.21
CA LEU A 140 3.35 -3.54 -9.59
C LEU A 140 4.38 -4.66 -9.79
N ILE A 141 4.24 -5.76 -9.05
CA ILE A 141 5.12 -6.93 -9.13
C ILE A 141 4.63 -7.88 -10.23
N ALA A 142 3.33 -8.16 -10.27
CA ALA A 142 2.74 -9.13 -11.20
C ALA A 142 2.77 -8.64 -12.66
N HIS A 143 2.69 -7.32 -12.87
CA HIS A 143 2.60 -6.69 -14.19
C HIS A 143 3.67 -5.61 -14.39
N PRO A 144 4.96 -5.98 -14.51
CA PRO A 144 6.07 -5.04 -14.63
C PRO A 144 5.96 -4.14 -15.89
N GLU A 145 5.31 -4.62 -16.94
CA GLU A 145 5.11 -3.90 -18.21
C GLU A 145 4.01 -2.82 -18.14
N THR A 146 3.08 -2.96 -17.18
CA THR A 146 1.95 -2.02 -17.06
C THR A 146 2.42 -0.69 -16.48
N SER A 147 1.97 0.41 -17.08
CA SER A 147 2.36 1.75 -16.60
C SER A 147 1.85 2.01 -15.17
N ILE A 148 2.62 2.79 -14.40
CA ILE A 148 2.22 3.18 -13.03
C ILE A 148 0.88 3.94 -13.02
N VAL A 149 0.64 4.74 -14.06
CA VAL A 149 -0.62 5.50 -14.23
C VAL A 149 -1.80 4.55 -14.40
N GLN A 150 -1.63 3.51 -15.21
CA GLN A 150 -2.66 2.52 -15.45
C GLN A 150 -2.94 1.70 -14.20
N ILE A 151 -1.90 1.23 -13.50
CA ILE A 151 -2.07 0.50 -12.23
C ILE A 151 -2.80 1.38 -11.20
N ALA A 152 -2.46 2.67 -11.09
CA ALA A 152 -3.16 3.57 -10.19
C ALA A 152 -4.67 3.64 -10.51
N ALA A 153 -5.03 3.77 -11.80
CA ALA A 153 -6.42 3.82 -12.23
C ALA A 153 -7.17 2.50 -11.95
N GLU A 154 -6.56 1.35 -12.27
CA GLU A 154 -7.12 0.01 -12.03
C GLU A 154 -7.30 -0.30 -10.53
N CYS A 155 -6.47 0.32 -9.67
CA CYS A 155 -6.59 0.24 -8.22
C CYS A 155 -7.59 1.25 -7.61
N GLY A 156 -8.39 1.94 -8.44
CA GLY A 156 -9.44 2.85 -7.98
C GLY A 156 -8.95 4.24 -7.57
N PHE A 157 -7.72 4.64 -7.95
CA PHE A 157 -7.24 6.00 -7.72
C PHE A 157 -7.58 6.91 -8.91
N SER A 158 -8.27 8.01 -8.63
CA SER A 158 -8.61 9.03 -9.63
C SER A 158 -7.43 9.92 -10.03
N SER A 159 -6.33 9.93 -9.25
CA SER A 159 -5.16 10.76 -9.48
C SER A 159 -3.87 9.96 -9.26
N HIS A 160 -3.05 9.87 -10.30
CA HIS A 160 -1.72 9.26 -10.24
C HIS A 160 -0.80 9.95 -9.22
N LYS A 161 -0.86 11.29 -9.13
CA LYS A 161 -0.07 12.04 -8.15
C LYS A 161 -0.47 11.64 -6.72
N TYR A 162 -1.76 11.66 -6.43
CA TYR A 162 -2.29 11.25 -5.13
C TYR A 162 -1.91 9.81 -4.78
N PHE A 163 -2.04 8.89 -5.74
CA PHE A 163 -1.59 7.50 -5.59
C PHE A 163 -0.11 7.43 -5.20
N SER A 164 0.77 8.08 -5.98
CA SER A 164 2.22 8.03 -5.76
C SER A 164 2.62 8.60 -4.39
N ASP A 165 1.99 9.70 -3.97
CA ASP A 165 2.23 10.31 -2.67
C ASP A 165 1.79 9.38 -1.52
N ARG A 166 0.60 8.74 -1.65
CA ARG A 166 0.09 7.79 -0.66
C ARG A 166 0.86 6.49 -0.62
N PHE A 167 1.26 5.98 -1.76
CA PHE A 167 2.10 4.80 -1.86
C PHE A 167 3.45 5.02 -1.18
N ARG A 168 4.09 6.16 -1.44
CA ARG A 168 5.34 6.54 -0.78
C ARG A 168 5.18 6.70 0.74
N GLN A 169 4.08 7.30 1.18
CA GLN A 169 3.80 7.43 2.61
C GLN A 169 3.61 6.07 3.30
N TYR A 170 2.99 5.11 2.62
CA TYR A 170 2.68 3.79 3.17
C TYR A 170 3.88 2.84 3.13
N TYR A 171 4.62 2.81 2.01
CA TYR A 171 5.73 1.88 1.77
C TYR A 171 7.13 2.52 1.90
N SER A 172 7.23 3.81 2.23
CA SER A 172 8.49 4.59 2.32
C SER A 172 9.27 4.65 1.00
N MET A 173 8.66 4.28 -0.11
CA MET A 173 9.24 4.32 -1.47
C MET A 173 8.17 4.61 -2.52
N THR A 174 8.57 5.18 -3.64
CA THR A 174 7.66 5.42 -4.76
C THR A 174 7.25 4.10 -5.44
N PRO A 175 6.10 4.06 -6.17
CA PRO A 175 5.72 2.88 -6.94
C PRO A 175 6.81 2.41 -7.93
N THR A 176 7.54 3.35 -8.53
CA THR A 176 8.63 3.04 -9.46
C THR A 176 9.84 2.40 -8.75
N GLU A 177 10.21 2.92 -7.58
CA GLU A 177 11.28 2.34 -6.75
C GLU A 177 10.89 0.96 -6.25
N PHE A 178 9.64 0.79 -5.80
CA PHE A 178 9.10 -0.48 -5.34
C PHE A 178 9.17 -1.56 -6.43
N ARG A 179 8.72 -1.23 -7.66
CA ARG A 179 8.84 -2.13 -8.82
C ARG A 179 10.29 -2.51 -9.11
N LYS A 180 11.19 -1.52 -9.19
CA LYS A 180 12.62 -1.75 -9.48
C LYS A 180 13.34 -2.58 -8.41
N ALA A 181 12.90 -2.52 -7.18
CA ALA A 181 13.49 -3.30 -6.09
C ALA A 181 13.19 -4.80 -6.21
N ARG A 182 12.20 -5.18 -7.05
CA ARG A 182 11.74 -6.56 -7.26
C ARG A 182 12.21 -7.18 -8.58
N LEU A 183 12.62 -6.36 -9.55
CA LEU A 183 13.25 -6.82 -10.80
C LEU A 183 14.75 -7.02 -10.61
#